data_6bb61f6a8dc195d77d8752246284606d
#
_entry.id   6bb61f6a8dc195d77d8752246284606d
#
_cell.length_a   1.000
_cell.length_b   1.000
_cell.length_c   1.000
_cell.angle_alpha   90.00
_cell.angle_beta   90.00
_cell.angle_gamma   90.00
#
_symmetry.space_group_name_H-M   'P 1'
#
loop_
_entity.id
_entity.type
_entity.pdbx_description
1 polymer ?
#
loop_
_entity_poly.entity_id
_entity_poly.type
_entity_poly.pdbx_seq_one_letter_code
_entity_poly.pdbx_strand_id
1 'polypeptide(L)'
;PRNQTAQYYEFDPNRKPAQRKKDNAAAMALLKRIDAGEVDAARLSPEEKLALAKYSGTGGALIGADGKKGSAYEYYTPKPIAEGIWDLMAELGFAGGKVLDPCAGVGIFGATAPLNAAIDAVELNETSGRINGLVNAGPGYTATVAPFERVAAATPDEQYDAVVTNVPFGGVADRGGNQLLDGRYQKEPLQNYFILRTLEKLKPGGLAVFITPPRCVSGKGGKEEELRVKASYMAEFLGAYRLPNSVFGTASADTMTDVIAFRKYGREALDKIAELREQSPKALIDANVQWQPFIEGRYFDGEGKRFILGEFVPKDPNKFRDVDRVTTDRPIAEIARMLKKFPGSRVDWDMLGTVETTPITYRDGDTITQAGQTLQMQDGRW
;
A
#
# COMPACT_ATOMS: atom_id res chain seq x y z
N PRO A 1 15.74 -12.50 -5.27
CA PRO A 1 14.71 -13.28 -5.98
C PRO A 1 13.31 -12.88 -5.55
N ARG A 2 12.35 -12.86 -6.48
CA ARG A 2 10.95 -12.53 -6.24
C ARG A 2 10.08 -13.78 -6.31
N ASN A 3 8.84 -13.66 -5.80
CA ASN A 3 7.87 -14.75 -5.88
C ASN A 3 7.64 -15.16 -7.35
N GLN A 4 7.54 -16.47 -7.59
CA GLN A 4 7.35 -17.02 -8.93
C GLN A 4 5.98 -16.66 -9.53
N THR A 5 4.98 -16.33 -8.72
CA THR A 5 3.65 -15.94 -9.20
C THR A 5 3.64 -14.59 -9.93
N ALA A 6 4.68 -13.77 -9.78
CA ALA A 6 4.85 -12.53 -10.54
C ALA A 6 4.78 -12.73 -12.07
N GLN A 7 5.14 -13.92 -12.57
CA GLN A 7 5.07 -14.23 -14.00
C GLN A 7 3.65 -14.20 -14.57
N TYR A 8 2.62 -14.41 -13.74
CA TYR A 8 1.22 -14.39 -14.17
C TYR A 8 0.64 -12.98 -14.31
N TYR A 9 1.27 -11.99 -13.70
CA TYR A 9 0.84 -10.59 -13.73
C TYR A 9 1.56 -9.84 -14.84
N GLU A 10 0.91 -9.77 -16.00
CA GLU A 10 1.43 -9.03 -17.15
C GLU A 10 1.05 -7.54 -17.05
N PHE A 11 1.93 -6.67 -17.48
CA PHE A 11 1.64 -5.25 -17.63
C PHE A 11 1.70 -4.86 -19.10
N ASP A 12 0.56 -4.43 -19.65
CA ASP A 12 0.45 -3.85 -20.99
C ASP A 12 0.03 -2.37 -20.88
N PRO A 13 0.95 -1.41 -21.16
CA PRO A 13 0.64 0.01 -21.10
C PRO A 13 -0.40 0.45 -22.13
N ASN A 14 -0.62 -0.35 -23.17
CA ASN A 14 -1.56 -0.06 -24.26
C ASN A 14 -2.89 -0.82 -24.12
N ARG A 15 -3.13 -1.49 -22.99
CA ARG A 15 -4.33 -2.29 -22.75
C ARG A 15 -5.60 -1.45 -22.80
N LYS A 16 -6.40 -1.66 -23.84
CA LYS A 16 -7.62 -0.90 -24.09
C LYS A 16 -8.79 -1.34 -23.18
N PRO A 17 -9.78 -0.47 -22.91
CA PRO A 17 -10.96 -0.83 -22.12
C PRO A 17 -11.74 -2.05 -22.64
N ALA A 18 -11.82 -2.23 -23.95
CA ALA A 18 -12.45 -3.42 -24.56
C ALA A 18 -11.71 -4.71 -24.21
N GLN A 19 -10.36 -4.69 -24.19
CA GLN A 19 -9.56 -5.83 -23.79
C GLN A 19 -9.73 -6.12 -22.29
N ARG A 20 -9.76 -5.08 -21.44
CA ARG A 20 -10.04 -5.24 -19.99
C ARG A 20 -11.37 -5.94 -19.74
N LYS A 21 -12.44 -5.55 -20.48
CA LYS A 21 -13.77 -6.20 -20.37
C LYS A 21 -13.69 -7.67 -20.76
N LYS A 22 -12.97 -7.99 -21.84
CA LYS A 22 -12.79 -9.41 -22.31
C LYS A 22 -12.03 -10.24 -21.27
N ASP A 23 -10.96 -9.69 -20.71
CA ASP A 23 -10.15 -10.36 -19.70
C ASP A 23 -10.94 -10.57 -18.40
N ASN A 24 -11.69 -9.56 -17.94
CA ASN A 24 -12.58 -9.71 -16.80
C ASN A 24 -13.64 -10.79 -17.02
N ALA A 25 -14.24 -10.83 -18.22
CA ALA A 25 -15.24 -11.86 -18.56
C ALA A 25 -14.62 -13.27 -18.56
N ALA A 26 -13.40 -13.43 -19.08
CA ALA A 26 -12.69 -14.70 -19.06
C ALA A 26 -12.36 -15.16 -17.63
N ALA A 27 -11.88 -14.27 -16.77
CA ALA A 27 -11.62 -14.58 -15.36
C ALA A 27 -12.91 -14.97 -14.62
N MET A 28 -14.01 -14.24 -14.82
CA MET A 28 -15.31 -14.58 -14.23
C MET A 28 -15.88 -15.92 -14.72
N ALA A 29 -15.69 -16.25 -16.01
CA ALA A 29 -16.09 -17.54 -16.57
C ALA A 29 -15.29 -18.69 -15.95
N LEU A 30 -13.99 -18.49 -15.73
CA LEU A 30 -13.14 -19.48 -15.07
C LEU A 30 -13.53 -19.67 -13.60
N LEU A 31 -13.83 -18.59 -12.86
CA LEU A 31 -14.33 -18.72 -11.48
C LEU A 31 -15.63 -19.54 -11.41
N LYS A 32 -16.56 -19.33 -12.35
CA LYS A 32 -17.80 -20.13 -12.43
C LYS A 32 -17.52 -21.63 -12.68
N ARG A 33 -16.56 -21.95 -13.53
CA ARG A 33 -16.15 -23.34 -13.79
C ARG A 33 -15.51 -23.99 -12.56
N ILE A 34 -14.73 -23.22 -11.79
CA ILE A 34 -14.18 -23.66 -10.50
C ILE A 34 -15.33 -23.94 -9.52
N ASP A 35 -16.31 -23.04 -9.42
CA ASP A 35 -17.47 -23.20 -8.53
C ASP A 35 -18.34 -24.40 -8.92
N ALA A 36 -18.42 -24.72 -10.23
CA ALA A 36 -19.12 -25.90 -10.74
C ALA A 36 -18.33 -27.22 -10.56
N GLY A 37 -17.09 -27.16 -10.05
CA GLY A 37 -16.22 -28.33 -9.91
C GLY A 37 -15.63 -28.85 -11.23
N GLU A 38 -15.75 -28.07 -12.32
CA GLU A 38 -15.19 -28.44 -13.65
C GLU A 38 -13.69 -28.19 -13.71
N VAL A 39 -13.16 -27.36 -12.82
CA VAL A 39 -11.74 -27.01 -12.70
C VAL A 39 -11.33 -27.14 -11.23
N ASP A 40 -10.26 -27.88 -10.98
CA ASP A 40 -9.72 -28.07 -9.63
C ASP A 40 -8.95 -26.81 -9.18
N ALA A 41 -9.50 -26.09 -8.21
CA ALA A 41 -8.90 -24.90 -7.63
C ALA A 41 -7.48 -25.11 -7.07
N ALA A 42 -7.16 -26.34 -6.62
CA ALA A 42 -5.84 -26.67 -6.09
C ALA A 42 -4.79 -26.96 -7.17
N ARG A 43 -5.22 -27.12 -8.43
CA ARG A 43 -4.36 -27.54 -9.55
C ARG A 43 -4.52 -26.68 -10.79
N LEU A 44 -4.66 -25.37 -10.62
CA LEU A 44 -4.77 -24.44 -11.75
C LEU A 44 -3.52 -24.48 -12.62
N SER A 45 -3.73 -24.57 -13.93
CA SER A 45 -2.66 -24.47 -14.92
C SER A 45 -2.05 -23.06 -14.94
N PRO A 46 -0.83 -22.90 -15.48
CA PRO A 46 -0.24 -21.57 -15.71
C PRO A 46 -1.14 -20.62 -16.51
N GLU A 47 -1.83 -21.16 -17.55
CA GLU A 47 -2.75 -20.40 -18.40
C GLU A 47 -3.99 -19.94 -17.63
N GLU A 48 -4.52 -20.78 -16.75
CA GLU A 48 -5.65 -20.44 -15.88
C GLU A 48 -5.27 -19.37 -14.87
N LYS A 49 -4.10 -19.48 -14.23
CA LYS A 49 -3.56 -18.44 -13.33
C LYS A 49 -3.34 -17.12 -14.05
N LEU A 50 -2.77 -17.15 -15.27
CA LEU A 50 -2.59 -15.96 -16.10
C LEU A 50 -3.95 -15.32 -16.45
N ALA A 51 -4.96 -16.12 -16.80
CA ALA A 51 -6.30 -15.61 -17.09
C ALA A 51 -6.94 -14.94 -15.87
N LEU A 52 -6.81 -15.51 -14.67
CA LEU A 52 -7.28 -14.91 -13.43
C LEU A 52 -6.53 -13.63 -13.10
N ALA A 53 -5.20 -13.62 -13.21
CA ALA A 53 -4.35 -12.47 -12.89
C ALA A 53 -4.58 -11.25 -13.83
N LYS A 54 -5.18 -11.47 -15.00
CA LYS A 54 -5.62 -10.39 -15.91
C LYS A 54 -6.89 -9.68 -15.45
N TYR A 55 -7.57 -10.16 -14.43
CA TYR A 55 -8.72 -9.47 -13.86
C TYR A 55 -8.29 -8.10 -13.32
N SER A 56 -9.00 -7.06 -13.68
CA SER A 56 -8.68 -5.69 -13.31
C SER A 56 -9.90 -4.91 -12.81
N GLY A 57 -10.91 -5.63 -12.32
CA GLY A 57 -12.11 -5.04 -11.77
C GLY A 57 -12.93 -4.23 -12.77
N THR A 58 -13.94 -3.54 -12.24
CA THR A 58 -14.81 -2.62 -13.00
C THR A 58 -14.52 -1.15 -12.65
N GLY A 59 -13.38 -0.87 -12.04
CA GLY A 59 -12.99 0.47 -11.64
C GLY A 59 -12.82 1.46 -12.79
N GLY A 60 -12.87 2.72 -12.47
CA GLY A 60 -12.74 3.81 -13.46
C GLY A 60 -13.95 3.95 -14.37
N ALA A 61 -13.69 4.07 -15.68
CA ALA A 61 -14.74 4.28 -16.68
C ALA A 61 -15.47 3.01 -17.15
N LEU A 62 -15.12 1.84 -16.62
CA LEU A 62 -15.76 0.59 -17.00
C LEU A 62 -17.17 0.50 -16.43
N ILE A 63 -18.10 0.03 -17.26
CA ILE A 63 -19.47 -0.30 -16.85
C ILE A 63 -19.51 -1.81 -16.60
N GLY A 64 -19.92 -2.22 -15.39
CA GLY A 64 -20.08 -3.61 -15.02
C GLY A 64 -21.17 -4.32 -15.81
N ALA A 65 -21.26 -5.66 -15.67
CA ALA A 65 -22.31 -6.45 -16.30
C ALA A 65 -23.73 -6.10 -15.82
N ASP A 66 -23.84 -5.49 -14.63
CA ASP A 66 -25.08 -4.97 -14.05
C ASP A 66 -25.47 -3.57 -14.58
N GLY A 67 -24.73 -3.04 -15.55
CA GLY A 67 -24.95 -1.70 -16.13
C GLY A 67 -24.51 -0.54 -15.24
N LYS A 68 -23.96 -0.80 -14.05
CA LYS A 68 -23.48 0.25 -13.15
C LYS A 68 -22.06 0.64 -13.46
N LYS A 69 -21.74 1.92 -13.26
CA LYS A 69 -20.36 2.41 -13.31
C LYS A 69 -19.56 1.74 -12.20
N GLY A 70 -18.37 1.26 -12.54
CA GLY A 70 -17.52 0.55 -11.61
C GLY A 70 -17.13 1.37 -10.37
N SER A 71 -16.72 0.69 -9.34
CA SER A 71 -16.27 1.27 -8.08
C SER A 71 -15.12 2.24 -8.30
N ALA A 72 -15.18 3.40 -7.67
CA ALA A 72 -14.07 4.36 -7.67
C ALA A 72 -12.81 3.83 -6.93
N TYR A 73 -12.89 2.64 -6.33
CA TYR A 73 -11.86 2.08 -5.45
C TYR A 73 -11.05 0.93 -6.07
N GLU A 74 -11.40 0.50 -7.27
CA GLU A 74 -10.73 -0.62 -7.96
C GLU A 74 -9.63 -0.14 -8.91
N TYR A 75 -8.55 0.43 -8.38
CA TYR A 75 -7.36 0.81 -9.14
C TYR A 75 -6.20 -0.11 -8.80
N TYR A 76 -5.94 -1.07 -9.67
CA TYR A 76 -4.86 -2.03 -9.47
C TYR A 76 -3.51 -1.43 -9.81
N THR A 77 -2.55 -1.62 -8.91
CA THR A 77 -1.18 -1.14 -9.07
C THR A 77 -0.50 -1.86 -10.23
N PRO A 78 0.10 -1.15 -11.19
CA PRO A 78 0.89 -1.76 -12.25
C PRO A 78 2.07 -2.53 -11.69
N LYS A 79 2.36 -3.71 -12.28
CA LYS A 79 3.47 -4.57 -11.85
C LYS A 79 4.81 -3.84 -11.72
N PRO A 80 5.27 -3.02 -12.69
CA PRO A 80 6.54 -2.31 -12.54
C PRO A 80 6.59 -1.41 -11.30
N ILE A 81 5.48 -0.76 -10.95
CA ILE A 81 5.40 0.09 -9.74
C ILE A 81 5.46 -0.76 -8.47
N ALA A 82 4.75 -1.88 -8.41
CA ALA A 82 4.83 -2.79 -7.27
C ALA A 82 6.26 -3.32 -7.07
N GLU A 83 6.94 -3.70 -8.15
CA GLU A 83 8.34 -4.11 -8.13
C GLU A 83 9.27 -2.98 -7.66
N GLY A 84 9.07 -1.75 -8.15
CA GLY A 84 9.85 -0.57 -7.74
C GLY A 84 9.63 -0.22 -6.27
N ILE A 85 8.42 -0.43 -5.73
CA ILE A 85 8.15 -0.23 -4.30
C ILE A 85 8.89 -1.27 -3.46
N TRP A 86 8.95 -2.54 -3.88
CA TRP A 86 9.75 -3.53 -3.18
C TRP A 86 11.24 -3.23 -3.21
N ASP A 87 11.76 -2.69 -4.34
CA ASP A 87 13.16 -2.24 -4.43
C ASP A 87 13.42 -1.06 -3.49
N LEU A 88 12.49 -0.09 -3.42
CA LEU A 88 12.54 0.99 -2.43
C LEU A 88 12.55 0.46 -1.00
N MET A 89 11.68 -0.50 -0.68
CA MET A 89 11.62 -1.11 0.66
C MET A 89 12.93 -1.80 1.03
N ALA A 90 13.55 -2.50 0.08
CA ALA A 90 14.87 -3.12 0.30
C ALA A 90 15.95 -2.06 0.58
N GLU A 91 15.98 -0.96 -0.18
CA GLU A 91 16.91 0.17 0.07
C GLU A 91 16.64 0.88 1.40
N LEU A 92 15.39 0.88 1.85
CA LEU A 92 14.99 1.37 3.18
C LEU A 92 15.29 0.35 4.30
N GLY A 93 15.86 -0.81 3.98
CA GLY A 93 16.31 -1.80 4.93
C GLY A 93 15.31 -2.90 5.26
N PHE A 94 14.26 -3.11 4.46
CA PHE A 94 13.42 -4.31 4.61
C PHE A 94 14.23 -5.56 4.27
N ALA A 95 14.41 -6.44 5.23
CA ALA A 95 15.21 -7.64 5.10
C ALA A 95 14.40 -8.95 5.22
N GLY A 96 13.07 -8.84 5.07
CA GLY A 96 12.16 -9.98 5.15
C GLY A 96 11.21 -9.89 6.33
N GLY A 97 10.41 -10.94 6.53
CA GLY A 97 9.47 -11.05 7.63
C GLY A 97 8.01 -11.06 7.20
N LYS A 98 7.13 -10.84 8.17
CA LYS A 98 5.69 -10.85 7.97
C LYS A 98 5.20 -9.49 7.45
N VAL A 99 4.49 -9.51 6.33
CA VAL A 99 4.04 -8.31 5.63
C VAL A 99 2.53 -8.32 5.51
N LEU A 100 1.90 -7.19 5.81
CA LEU A 100 0.48 -6.96 5.63
C LEU A 100 0.23 -6.16 4.34
N ASP A 101 -0.66 -6.68 3.49
CA ASP A 101 -1.33 -5.92 2.42
C ASP A 101 -2.83 -5.85 2.73
N PRO A 102 -3.32 -4.76 3.34
CA PRO A 102 -4.69 -4.68 3.85
C PRO A 102 -5.74 -4.36 2.77
N CYS A 103 -5.32 -4.10 1.52
CA CYS A 103 -6.18 -3.78 0.38
C CYS A 103 -5.60 -4.38 -0.89
N ALA A 104 -5.46 -5.72 -0.88
CA ALA A 104 -4.57 -6.45 -1.77
C ALA A 104 -5.05 -6.57 -3.23
N GLY A 105 -6.33 -6.33 -3.51
CA GLY A 105 -6.90 -6.54 -4.83
C GLY A 105 -6.66 -7.97 -5.30
N VAL A 106 -6.15 -8.11 -6.52
CA VAL A 106 -5.77 -9.42 -7.09
C VAL A 106 -4.39 -9.91 -6.63
N GLY A 107 -3.70 -9.20 -5.70
CA GLY A 107 -2.48 -9.68 -5.05
C GLY A 107 -1.16 -9.30 -5.71
N ILE A 108 -1.09 -8.15 -6.39
CA ILE A 108 0.12 -7.75 -7.12
C ILE A 108 1.34 -7.55 -6.20
N PHE A 109 1.17 -6.95 -5.01
CA PHE A 109 2.28 -6.79 -4.08
C PHE A 109 2.79 -8.13 -3.57
N GLY A 110 1.90 -9.05 -3.24
CA GLY A 110 2.30 -10.38 -2.82
C GLY A 110 2.96 -11.19 -3.94
N ALA A 111 2.44 -11.09 -5.17
CA ALA A 111 3.03 -11.74 -6.33
C ALA A 111 4.46 -11.25 -6.65
N THR A 112 4.72 -9.96 -6.44
CA THR A 112 6.03 -9.34 -6.71
C THR A 112 6.94 -9.27 -5.49
N ALA A 113 6.50 -9.81 -4.35
CA ALA A 113 7.25 -9.80 -3.10
C ALA A 113 8.58 -10.56 -3.19
N PRO A 114 9.59 -10.17 -2.42
CA PRO A 114 10.79 -10.99 -2.27
C PRO A 114 10.47 -12.29 -1.53
N LEU A 115 11.28 -13.33 -1.75
CA LEU A 115 11.02 -14.68 -1.22
C LEU A 115 11.08 -14.76 0.31
N ASN A 116 11.76 -13.82 0.95
CA ASN A 116 11.85 -13.70 2.41
C ASN A 116 10.71 -12.88 3.03
N ALA A 117 9.65 -12.57 2.28
CA ALA A 117 8.44 -11.94 2.77
C ALA A 117 7.31 -12.99 2.89
N ALA A 118 6.71 -13.08 4.07
CA ALA A 118 5.48 -13.83 4.28
C ALA A 118 4.29 -12.87 4.25
N ILE A 119 3.35 -13.07 3.32
CA ILE A 119 2.31 -12.10 3.00
C ILE A 119 0.97 -12.48 3.64
N ASP A 120 0.40 -11.56 4.41
CA ASP A 120 -1.01 -11.57 4.81
C ASP A 120 -1.75 -10.54 3.95
N ALA A 121 -2.48 -11.01 2.95
CA ALA A 121 -3.28 -10.21 2.03
C ALA A 121 -4.73 -10.18 2.49
N VAL A 122 -5.32 -8.99 2.61
CA VAL A 122 -6.75 -8.81 2.92
C VAL A 122 -7.41 -8.05 1.78
N GLU A 123 -8.56 -8.54 1.31
CA GLU A 123 -9.31 -7.91 0.25
C GLU A 123 -10.80 -7.95 0.55
N LEU A 124 -11.46 -6.79 0.41
CA LEU A 124 -12.90 -6.64 0.63
C LEU A 124 -13.73 -7.26 -0.48
N ASN A 125 -13.30 -7.06 -1.74
CA ASN A 125 -14.01 -7.55 -2.91
C ASN A 125 -13.83 -9.06 -3.05
N GLU A 126 -14.95 -9.80 -3.01
CA GLU A 126 -14.92 -11.28 -3.07
C GLU A 126 -14.24 -11.81 -4.33
N THR A 127 -14.54 -11.24 -5.50
CA THR A 127 -13.95 -11.70 -6.77
C THR A 127 -12.43 -11.51 -6.77
N SER A 128 -11.96 -10.31 -6.42
CA SER A 128 -10.53 -9.99 -6.39
C SER A 128 -9.79 -10.79 -5.33
N GLY A 129 -10.35 -10.93 -4.14
CA GLY A 129 -9.75 -11.68 -3.05
C GLY A 129 -9.68 -13.19 -3.34
N ARG A 130 -10.71 -13.77 -3.97
CA ARG A 130 -10.67 -15.16 -4.44
C ARG A 130 -9.60 -15.37 -5.52
N ILE A 131 -9.51 -14.48 -6.51
CA ILE A 131 -8.47 -14.51 -7.53
C ILE A 131 -7.09 -14.43 -6.88
N ASN A 132 -6.90 -13.52 -5.96
CA ASN A 132 -5.67 -13.38 -5.20
C ASN A 132 -5.26 -14.71 -4.55
N GLY A 133 -6.15 -15.35 -3.79
CA GLY A 133 -5.90 -16.64 -3.16
C GLY A 133 -5.57 -17.74 -4.17
N LEU A 134 -6.33 -17.84 -5.28
CA LEU A 134 -6.13 -18.87 -6.30
C LEU A 134 -4.80 -18.73 -7.05
N VAL A 135 -4.35 -17.51 -7.34
CA VAL A 135 -3.12 -17.26 -8.10
C VAL A 135 -1.88 -17.35 -7.20
N ASN A 136 -1.96 -16.82 -5.99
CA ASN A 136 -0.81 -16.64 -5.11
C ASN A 136 -0.70 -17.69 -4.00
N ALA A 137 -1.62 -18.65 -3.91
CA ALA A 137 -1.57 -19.70 -2.89
C ALA A 137 -0.21 -20.40 -2.84
N GLY A 138 0.32 -20.53 -1.63
CA GLY A 138 1.62 -21.15 -1.40
C GLY A 138 2.12 -20.93 0.02
N PRO A 139 3.23 -21.56 0.40
CA PRO A 139 3.89 -21.30 1.67
C PRO A 139 4.20 -19.81 1.83
N GLY A 140 3.96 -19.27 3.01
CA GLY A 140 4.20 -17.86 3.30
C GLY A 140 3.20 -16.89 2.63
N TYR A 141 2.06 -17.38 2.12
CA TYR A 141 1.03 -16.52 1.54
C TYR A 141 -0.36 -16.86 2.07
N THR A 142 -1.03 -15.86 2.65
CA THR A 142 -2.43 -15.97 3.10
C THR A 142 -3.26 -14.90 2.42
N ALA A 143 -4.39 -15.28 1.81
CA ALA A 143 -5.38 -14.34 1.28
C ALA A 143 -6.68 -14.48 2.08
N THR A 144 -7.16 -13.36 2.60
CA THR A 144 -8.40 -13.28 3.40
C THR A 144 -9.40 -12.37 2.70
N VAL A 145 -10.59 -12.88 2.41
CA VAL A 145 -11.70 -12.09 1.87
C VAL A 145 -12.52 -11.55 3.05
N ALA A 146 -12.30 -10.30 3.40
CA ALA A 146 -13.00 -9.63 4.50
C ALA A 146 -12.78 -8.12 4.44
N PRO A 147 -13.64 -7.30 5.10
CA PRO A 147 -13.30 -5.93 5.43
C PRO A 147 -12.04 -5.89 6.31
N PHE A 148 -11.08 -5.03 5.97
CA PHE A 148 -9.86 -4.90 6.78
C PHE A 148 -10.18 -4.49 8.22
N GLU A 149 -11.20 -3.67 8.44
CA GLU A 149 -11.66 -3.28 9.77
C GLU A 149 -11.94 -4.49 10.69
N ARG A 150 -12.57 -5.54 10.13
CA ARG A 150 -12.83 -6.78 10.89
C ARG A 150 -11.54 -7.52 11.24
N VAL A 151 -10.63 -7.64 10.27
CA VAL A 151 -9.33 -8.29 10.47
C VAL A 151 -8.50 -7.51 11.48
N ALA A 152 -8.46 -6.18 11.35
CA ALA A 152 -7.71 -5.31 12.24
C ALA A 152 -8.22 -5.36 13.69
N ALA A 153 -9.53 -5.45 13.90
CA ALA A 153 -10.10 -5.58 15.23
C ALA A 153 -9.83 -6.96 15.88
N ALA A 154 -9.77 -8.01 15.04
CA ALA A 154 -9.58 -9.38 15.50
C ALA A 154 -8.11 -9.79 15.72
N THR A 155 -7.15 -9.02 15.18
CA THR A 155 -5.72 -9.34 15.27
C THR A 155 -5.00 -8.39 16.23
N PRO A 156 -3.99 -8.86 16.98
CA PRO A 156 -3.17 -8.00 17.83
C PRO A 156 -2.45 -6.91 17.03
N ASP A 157 -2.09 -5.83 17.69
CA ASP A 157 -1.17 -4.84 17.13
C ASP A 157 0.27 -5.37 17.14
N GLU A 158 1.18 -4.69 16.46
CA GLU A 158 2.61 -5.02 16.42
C GLU A 158 2.92 -6.45 15.94
N GLN A 159 2.19 -6.89 14.92
CA GLN A 159 2.33 -8.23 14.34
C GLN A 159 3.22 -8.27 13.09
N TYR A 160 3.39 -7.15 12.39
CA TYR A 160 3.99 -7.13 11.06
C TYR A 160 5.33 -6.41 11.05
N ASP A 161 6.26 -6.95 10.27
CA ASP A 161 7.58 -6.35 10.02
C ASP A 161 7.48 -5.26 8.95
N ALA A 162 6.51 -5.39 8.05
CA ALA A 162 6.21 -4.35 7.06
C ALA A 162 4.74 -4.30 6.66
N VAL A 163 4.36 -3.17 6.08
CA VAL A 163 3.08 -2.94 5.39
C VAL A 163 3.39 -2.40 4.00
N VAL A 164 2.75 -2.95 2.99
CA VAL A 164 2.79 -2.43 1.62
C VAL A 164 1.41 -2.51 1.01
N THR A 165 0.87 -1.39 0.50
CA THR A 165 -0.46 -1.39 -0.09
C THR A 165 -0.73 -0.12 -0.91
N ASN A 166 -1.69 -0.22 -1.83
CA ASN A 166 -2.37 0.91 -2.42
C ASN A 166 -3.67 1.12 -1.63
N VAL A 167 -3.69 2.13 -0.74
CA VAL A 167 -4.86 2.37 0.12
C VAL A 167 -6.09 2.76 -0.69
N PRO A 168 -7.31 2.37 -0.29
CA PRO A 168 -8.52 2.82 -0.95
C PRO A 168 -8.76 4.32 -0.67
N PHE A 169 -9.25 5.05 -1.67
CA PHE A 169 -9.50 6.49 -1.60
C PHE A 169 -10.98 6.77 -1.36
N GLY A 170 -11.32 7.56 -0.35
CA GLY A 170 -12.71 7.92 -0.10
C GLY A 170 -12.94 8.60 1.24
N GLY A 171 -14.16 9.10 1.43
CA GLY A 171 -14.61 9.66 2.70
C GLY A 171 -15.07 8.59 3.70
N VAL A 172 -15.58 9.03 4.85
CA VAL A 172 -16.15 8.12 5.89
C VAL A 172 -17.36 7.35 5.34
N ALA A 173 -18.19 8.00 4.54
CA ALA A 173 -19.38 7.37 3.94
C ALA A 173 -19.03 6.20 3.00
N ASP A 174 -17.87 6.28 2.36
CA ASP A 174 -17.40 5.26 1.43
C ASP A 174 -16.97 3.96 2.12
N ARG A 175 -16.85 3.97 3.46
CA ARG A 175 -16.57 2.77 4.26
C ARG A 175 -17.79 1.83 4.40
N GLY A 176 -18.97 2.26 3.94
CA GLY A 176 -20.16 1.42 3.81
C GLY A 176 -20.64 0.74 5.11
N GLY A 177 -20.37 1.33 6.27
CA GLY A 177 -20.68 0.75 7.58
C GLY A 177 -19.53 -0.06 8.20
N ASN A 178 -18.50 -0.42 7.45
CA ASN A 178 -17.37 -1.20 7.97
C ASN A 178 -16.61 -0.50 9.10
N GLN A 179 -16.66 0.84 9.18
CA GLN A 179 -16.06 1.60 10.27
C GLN A 179 -16.57 1.20 11.66
N LEU A 180 -17.73 0.54 11.75
CA LEU A 180 -18.29 0.04 13.01
C LEU A 180 -17.68 -1.29 13.45
N LEU A 181 -16.94 -1.96 12.57
CA LEU A 181 -16.30 -3.26 12.85
C LEU A 181 -14.99 -3.11 13.62
N ASP A 182 -14.38 -1.92 13.62
CA ASP A 182 -13.22 -1.58 14.45
C ASP A 182 -13.55 -0.37 15.33
N GLY A 183 -13.28 -0.46 16.63
CA GLY A 183 -13.50 0.63 17.59
C GLY A 183 -12.61 1.86 17.36
N ARG A 184 -11.54 1.72 16.52
CA ARG A 184 -10.56 2.77 16.28
C ARG A 184 -10.83 3.53 14.99
N TYR A 185 -10.52 4.82 14.99
CA TYR A 185 -10.54 5.68 13.79
C TYR A 185 -11.87 5.66 13.00
N GLN A 186 -13.01 5.49 13.67
CA GLN A 186 -14.32 5.37 13.02
C GLN A 186 -14.71 6.61 12.20
N LYS A 187 -14.21 7.79 12.60
CA LYS A 187 -14.50 9.08 11.94
C LYS A 187 -13.44 9.50 10.92
N GLU A 188 -12.46 8.64 10.64
CA GLU A 188 -11.43 8.95 9.66
C GLU A 188 -11.89 8.58 8.25
N PRO A 189 -11.54 9.38 7.23
CA PRO A 189 -11.64 9.01 5.83
C PRO A 189 -10.96 7.67 5.56
N LEU A 190 -11.37 7.02 4.48
CA LEU A 190 -10.95 5.65 4.15
C LEU A 190 -9.42 5.51 4.15
N GLN A 191 -8.70 6.32 3.37
CA GLN A 191 -7.23 6.28 3.31
C GLN A 191 -6.56 6.57 4.66
N ASN A 192 -7.11 7.49 5.46
CA ASN A 192 -6.55 7.83 6.76
C ASN A 192 -6.64 6.66 7.74
N TYR A 193 -7.80 5.97 7.75
CA TYR A 193 -8.00 4.77 8.55
C TYR A 193 -6.95 3.70 8.22
N PHE A 194 -6.80 3.38 6.92
CA PHE A 194 -5.85 2.35 6.49
C PHE A 194 -4.41 2.69 6.90
N ILE A 195 -3.97 3.94 6.69
CA ILE A 195 -2.62 4.38 7.09
C ILE A 195 -2.45 4.26 8.62
N LEU A 196 -3.31 4.89 9.42
CA LEU A 196 -3.17 4.92 10.87
C LEU A 196 -3.26 3.52 11.47
N ARG A 197 -4.25 2.74 11.05
CA ARG A 197 -4.49 1.42 11.61
C ARG A 197 -3.40 0.43 11.29
N THR A 198 -2.81 0.51 10.10
CA THR A 198 -1.68 -0.35 9.73
C THR A 198 -0.37 0.06 10.41
N LEU A 199 -0.15 1.35 10.70
CA LEU A 199 0.99 1.78 11.52
C LEU A 199 0.92 1.19 12.94
N GLU A 200 -0.28 1.02 13.52
CA GLU A 200 -0.44 0.31 14.79
C GLU A 200 -0.11 -1.18 14.66
N LYS A 201 -0.41 -1.80 13.51
CA LYS A 201 -0.12 -3.22 13.23
C LYS A 201 1.36 -3.51 13.04
N LEU A 202 2.19 -2.52 12.74
CA LEU A 202 3.64 -2.68 12.62
C LEU A 202 4.28 -2.95 13.97
N LYS A 203 5.25 -3.86 14.00
CA LYS A 203 6.23 -3.97 15.08
C LYS A 203 7.05 -2.68 15.20
N PRO A 204 7.60 -2.36 16.40
CA PRO A 204 8.60 -1.33 16.53
C PRO A 204 9.74 -1.54 15.51
N GLY A 205 10.16 -0.49 14.80
CA GLY A 205 11.13 -0.55 13.71
C GLY A 205 10.59 -1.01 12.36
N GLY A 206 9.34 -1.45 12.27
CA GLY A 206 8.69 -1.90 11.05
C GLY A 206 8.54 -0.80 10.00
N LEU A 207 8.49 -1.20 8.74
CA LEU A 207 8.45 -0.31 7.57
C LEU A 207 7.06 -0.32 6.93
N ALA A 208 6.53 0.86 6.59
CA ALA A 208 5.31 0.98 5.80
C ALA A 208 5.55 1.78 4.53
N VAL A 209 5.06 1.28 3.39
CA VAL A 209 5.04 2.01 2.13
C VAL A 209 3.62 1.94 1.54
N PHE A 210 3.06 3.11 1.29
CA PHE A 210 1.69 3.28 0.81
C PHE A 210 1.65 4.00 -0.53
N ILE A 211 0.79 3.57 -1.44
CA ILE A 211 0.29 4.42 -2.52
C ILE A 211 -0.97 5.13 -1.99
N THR A 212 -0.99 6.45 -2.08
CA THR A 212 -2.03 7.28 -1.46
C THR A 212 -2.53 8.37 -2.41
N PRO A 213 -3.71 8.96 -2.16
CA PRO A 213 -4.08 10.20 -2.82
C PRO A 213 -3.16 11.35 -2.37
N PRO A 214 -2.92 12.37 -3.22
CA PRO A 214 -1.99 13.48 -2.94
C PRO A 214 -2.30 14.25 -1.66
N ARG A 215 -3.57 14.22 -1.24
CA ARG A 215 -4.01 14.91 -0.01
C ARG A 215 -3.32 14.39 1.26
N CYS A 216 -2.89 13.12 1.28
CA CYS A 216 -2.19 12.56 2.44
C CYS A 216 -0.85 13.26 2.71
N VAL A 217 -0.18 13.75 1.65
CA VAL A 217 1.10 14.49 1.76
C VAL A 217 0.89 16.00 1.69
N SER A 218 0.00 16.48 0.80
CA SER A 218 -0.13 17.91 0.43
C SER A 218 -1.46 18.54 0.81
N GLY A 219 -2.41 17.80 1.38
CA GLY A 219 -3.67 18.38 1.86
C GLY A 219 -3.43 19.36 3.01
N LYS A 220 -4.13 20.49 3.01
CA LYS A 220 -3.96 21.55 4.02
C LYS A 220 -5.12 21.53 5.00
N GLY A 221 -4.78 21.53 6.30
CA GLY A 221 -5.75 21.58 7.40
C GLY A 221 -6.62 20.32 7.54
N GLY A 222 -7.59 20.37 8.44
CA GLY A 222 -8.63 19.35 8.62
C GLY A 222 -8.09 17.94 8.85
N LYS A 223 -8.74 16.96 8.23
CA LYS A 223 -8.42 15.54 8.41
C LYS A 223 -7.07 15.12 7.84
N GLU A 224 -6.57 15.85 6.87
CA GLU A 224 -5.27 15.59 6.26
C GLU A 224 -4.12 15.96 7.22
N GLU A 225 -4.21 17.09 7.87
CA GLU A 225 -3.23 17.50 8.89
C GLU A 225 -3.32 16.60 10.13
N GLU A 226 -4.54 16.30 10.61
CA GLU A 226 -4.76 15.34 11.71
C GLU A 226 -4.12 13.97 11.42
N LEU A 227 -4.23 13.47 10.18
CA LEU A 227 -3.59 12.23 9.76
C LEU A 227 -2.07 12.30 10.00
N ARG A 228 -1.42 13.36 9.51
CA ARG A 228 0.04 13.51 9.61
C ARG A 228 0.50 13.69 11.05
N VAL A 229 -0.24 14.45 11.84
CA VAL A 229 0.00 14.60 13.28
C VAL A 229 -0.12 13.25 13.99
N LYS A 230 -1.20 12.50 13.76
CA LYS A 230 -1.39 11.17 14.39
C LYS A 230 -0.34 10.17 13.96
N ALA A 231 0.02 10.15 12.68
CA ALA A 231 1.07 9.27 12.16
C ALA A 231 2.44 9.60 12.78
N SER A 232 2.76 10.88 12.98
CA SER A 232 4.02 11.31 13.56
C SER A 232 4.26 10.84 15.01
N TYR A 233 3.20 10.52 15.74
CA TYR A 233 3.33 9.93 17.09
C TYR A 233 3.72 8.45 17.07
N MET A 234 3.58 7.78 15.95
CA MET A 234 3.81 6.34 15.80
C MET A 234 5.03 6.02 14.95
N ALA A 235 5.30 6.86 13.93
CA ALA A 235 6.28 6.55 12.91
C ALA A 235 6.95 7.82 12.36
N GLU A 236 8.24 7.67 12.02
CA GLU A 236 8.97 8.67 11.27
C GLU A 236 8.51 8.69 9.83
N PHE A 237 8.23 9.89 9.30
CA PHE A 237 8.04 10.12 7.88
C PHE A 237 9.39 10.09 7.16
N LEU A 238 9.67 9.05 6.37
CA LEU A 238 10.93 8.90 5.64
C LEU A 238 10.96 9.76 4.37
N GLY A 239 9.82 9.94 3.73
CA GLY A 239 9.68 10.71 2.51
C GLY A 239 8.51 10.26 1.65
N ALA A 240 8.29 10.97 0.54
CA ALA A 240 7.28 10.63 -0.44
C ALA A 240 7.75 10.92 -1.87
N TYR A 241 7.32 10.09 -2.81
CA TYR A 241 7.40 10.35 -4.25
C TYR A 241 6.03 10.73 -4.79
N ARG A 242 5.97 11.70 -5.69
CA ARG A 242 4.76 12.01 -6.46
C ARG A 242 4.84 11.39 -7.83
N LEU A 243 3.91 10.48 -8.12
CA LEU A 243 3.86 9.74 -9.37
C LEU A 243 3.13 10.52 -10.46
N PRO A 244 3.55 10.37 -11.73
CA PRO A 244 2.81 10.89 -12.87
C PRO A 244 1.41 10.28 -12.98
N ASN A 245 0.45 11.06 -13.49
CA ASN A 245 -0.92 10.62 -13.71
C ASN A 245 -1.00 9.39 -14.64
N SER A 246 -0.07 9.28 -15.59
CA SER A 246 0.02 8.15 -16.54
C SER A 246 0.22 6.79 -15.88
N VAL A 247 0.70 6.73 -14.63
CA VAL A 247 0.95 5.47 -13.91
C VAL A 247 -0.31 4.63 -13.79
N PHE A 248 -1.46 5.24 -13.53
CA PHE A 248 -2.75 4.56 -13.45
C PHE A 248 -3.64 4.77 -14.69
N GLY A 249 -3.07 5.29 -15.78
CA GLY A 249 -3.81 5.60 -17.02
C GLY A 249 -4.49 4.38 -17.65
N THR A 250 -3.90 3.19 -17.56
CA THR A 250 -4.51 1.93 -18.03
C THR A 250 -5.76 1.55 -17.24
N ALA A 251 -5.90 2.05 -16.02
CA ALA A 251 -7.12 1.91 -15.21
C ALA A 251 -8.16 2.99 -15.51
N SER A 252 -7.94 3.85 -16.52
CA SER A 252 -8.76 5.02 -16.84
C SER A 252 -8.85 6.02 -15.68
N ALA A 253 -7.82 6.04 -14.82
CA ALA A 253 -7.68 6.99 -13.74
C ALA A 253 -6.64 8.04 -14.14
N ASP A 254 -7.09 9.25 -14.43
CA ASP A 254 -6.23 10.43 -14.58
C ASP A 254 -6.04 11.06 -13.20
N THR A 255 -5.38 10.34 -12.31
CA THR A 255 -5.23 10.73 -10.91
C THR A 255 -3.76 10.67 -10.52
N MET A 256 -3.27 11.80 -10.03
CA MET A 256 -1.98 11.89 -9.35
C MET A 256 -2.03 11.08 -8.04
N THR A 257 -0.95 10.37 -7.73
CA THR A 257 -0.81 9.60 -6.51
C THR A 257 0.57 9.80 -5.90
N ASP A 258 0.69 9.57 -4.60
CA ASP A 258 1.96 9.64 -3.90
C ASP A 258 2.34 8.26 -3.33
N VAL A 259 3.63 7.93 -3.38
CA VAL A 259 4.22 6.80 -2.64
C VAL A 259 4.83 7.37 -1.37
N ILE A 260 4.29 7.01 -0.21
CA ILE A 260 4.74 7.50 1.10
C ILE A 260 5.42 6.37 1.86
N ALA A 261 6.55 6.65 2.51
CA ALA A 261 7.23 5.72 3.38
C ALA A 261 7.31 6.20 4.83
N PHE A 262 7.05 5.29 5.76
CA PHE A 262 7.16 5.48 7.20
C PHE A 262 7.97 4.36 7.83
N ARG A 263 8.68 4.68 8.92
CA ARG A 263 9.26 3.69 9.83
C ARG A 263 8.68 3.87 11.22
N LYS A 264 8.07 2.82 11.76
CA LYS A 264 7.57 2.85 13.14
C LYS A 264 8.73 3.05 14.10
N TYR A 265 8.54 3.93 15.08
CA TYR A 265 9.55 4.15 16.12
C TYR A 265 9.80 2.89 16.95
N GLY A 266 11.02 2.75 17.46
CA GLY A 266 11.35 1.78 18.49
C GLY A 266 10.63 2.09 19.80
N ARG A 267 10.60 1.12 20.73
CA ARG A 267 9.85 1.26 21.97
C ARG A 267 10.29 2.48 22.80
N GLU A 268 11.60 2.64 22.97
CA GLU A 268 12.15 3.78 23.73
C GLU A 268 11.77 5.14 23.15
N ALA A 269 11.81 5.27 21.82
CA ALA A 269 11.38 6.49 21.14
C ALA A 269 9.87 6.73 21.28
N LEU A 270 9.05 5.68 21.21
CA LEU A 270 7.59 5.79 21.44
C LEU A 270 7.27 6.31 22.84
N ASP A 271 7.95 5.75 23.86
CA ASP A 271 7.79 6.17 25.25
C ASP A 271 8.22 7.64 25.43
N LYS A 272 9.37 8.01 24.84
CA LYS A 272 9.84 9.39 24.88
C LYS A 272 8.94 10.39 24.15
N ILE A 273 8.39 10.00 23.00
CA ILE A 273 7.40 10.82 22.27
C ILE A 273 6.14 11.02 23.12
N ALA A 274 5.69 9.99 23.84
CA ALA A 274 4.56 10.11 24.76
C ALA A 274 4.85 11.13 25.88
N GLU A 275 6.05 11.06 26.51
CA GLU A 275 6.48 12.04 27.50
C GLU A 275 6.54 13.47 26.95
N LEU A 276 7.17 13.67 25.77
CA LEU A 276 7.30 14.99 25.14
C LEU A 276 5.93 15.58 24.80
N ARG A 277 4.99 14.74 24.39
CA ARG A 277 3.61 15.14 24.09
C ARG A 277 2.87 15.67 25.31
N GLU A 278 3.12 15.08 26.50
CA GLU A 278 2.54 15.55 27.77
C GLU A 278 3.19 16.86 28.25
N GLN A 279 4.48 17.05 27.99
CA GLN A 279 5.22 18.24 28.42
C GLN A 279 4.80 19.47 27.64
N SER A 280 4.88 19.44 26.32
CA SER A 280 4.60 20.59 25.45
C SER A 280 4.46 20.17 23.99
N PRO A 281 3.46 20.69 23.23
CA PRO A 281 3.40 20.51 21.78
C PRO A 281 4.68 20.96 21.06
N LYS A 282 5.37 21.98 21.60
CA LYS A 282 6.61 22.51 21.02
C LYS A 282 7.76 21.50 21.09
N ALA A 283 7.84 20.67 22.13
CA ALA A 283 8.90 19.69 22.29
C ALA A 283 8.92 18.66 21.13
N LEU A 284 7.75 18.28 20.61
CA LEU A 284 7.66 17.38 19.45
C LEU A 284 8.14 18.04 18.15
N ILE A 285 7.94 19.36 18.00
CA ILE A 285 8.42 20.14 16.88
C ILE A 285 9.94 20.30 16.98
N ASP A 286 10.46 20.63 18.15
CA ASP A 286 11.90 20.82 18.39
C ASP A 286 12.68 19.51 18.14
N ALA A 287 12.11 18.35 18.47
CA ALA A 287 12.66 17.03 18.16
C ALA A 287 12.40 16.57 16.72
N ASN A 288 11.80 17.41 15.88
CA ASN A 288 11.37 17.07 14.51
C ASN A 288 10.46 15.83 14.37
N VAL A 289 9.87 15.36 15.48
CA VAL A 289 8.82 14.33 15.43
C VAL A 289 7.65 14.83 14.60
N GLN A 290 7.25 16.08 14.82
CA GLN A 290 6.32 16.80 13.96
C GLN A 290 7.10 17.74 13.03
N TRP A 291 7.75 17.17 12.01
CA TRP A 291 8.46 17.95 11.02
C TRP A 291 7.49 18.83 10.22
N GLN A 292 7.55 20.14 10.46
CA GLN A 292 6.55 21.09 10.02
C GLN A 292 6.24 21.07 8.51
N PRO A 293 7.24 20.96 7.60
CA PRO A 293 6.96 20.89 6.17
C PRO A 293 6.05 19.73 5.77
N PHE A 294 6.13 18.59 6.47
CA PHE A 294 5.22 17.47 6.25
C PHE A 294 3.87 17.70 6.94
N ILE A 295 3.87 18.10 8.21
CA ILE A 295 2.64 18.32 8.98
C ILE A 295 1.73 19.33 8.27
N GLU A 296 2.29 20.42 7.77
CA GLU A 296 1.55 21.49 7.09
C GLU A 296 1.20 21.18 5.61
N GLY A 297 1.58 20.02 5.10
CA GLY A 297 1.32 19.64 3.70
C GLY A 297 2.19 20.39 2.69
N ARG A 298 3.38 20.84 3.09
CA ARG A 298 4.34 21.60 2.26
C ARG A 298 5.57 20.79 1.85
N TYR A 299 5.55 19.46 2.02
CA TYR A 299 6.70 18.62 1.69
C TYR A 299 7.19 18.82 0.24
N PHE A 300 6.29 18.79 -0.73
CA PHE A 300 6.63 18.97 -2.14
C PHE A 300 6.89 20.42 -2.55
N ASP A 301 6.64 21.40 -1.69
CA ASP A 301 7.01 22.79 -1.93
C ASP A 301 8.50 23.04 -1.61
N GLY A 302 9.12 22.19 -0.79
CA GLY A 302 10.50 22.28 -0.33
C GLY A 302 11.36 21.11 -0.79
N GLU A 303 11.92 20.39 0.18
CA GLU A 303 12.86 19.26 -0.03
C GLU A 303 12.28 18.16 -0.93
N GLY A 304 10.99 17.87 -0.83
CA GLY A 304 10.30 16.86 -1.61
C GLY A 304 10.15 17.19 -3.10
N LYS A 305 10.38 18.43 -3.52
CA LYS A 305 10.22 18.84 -4.93
C LYS A 305 11.00 17.97 -5.89
N ARG A 306 12.19 17.51 -5.52
CA ARG A 306 13.03 16.60 -6.33
C ARG A 306 12.48 15.20 -6.46
N PHE A 307 11.48 14.82 -5.67
CA PHE A 307 10.81 13.52 -5.69
C PHE A 307 9.49 13.53 -6.47
N ILE A 308 9.20 14.63 -7.18
CA ILE A 308 8.12 14.67 -8.17
C ILE A 308 8.67 14.04 -9.45
N LEU A 309 8.10 12.90 -9.88
CA LEU A 309 8.64 12.08 -10.97
C LEU A 309 8.15 12.52 -12.36
N GLY A 310 8.09 13.81 -12.58
CA GLY A 310 7.67 14.43 -13.83
C GLY A 310 7.57 15.93 -13.70
N GLU A 311 6.91 16.57 -14.67
CA GLU A 311 6.61 17.98 -14.65
C GLU A 311 5.26 18.23 -13.97
N PHE A 312 5.26 19.06 -12.93
CA PHE A 312 4.02 19.46 -12.27
C PHE A 312 3.29 20.51 -13.09
N VAL A 313 2.08 20.22 -13.50
CA VAL A 313 1.20 21.10 -14.24
C VAL A 313 0.01 21.45 -13.34
N PRO A 314 -0.08 22.70 -12.85
CA PRO A 314 -1.20 23.11 -12.01
C PRO A 314 -2.49 23.13 -12.82
N LYS A 315 -3.61 22.93 -12.13
CA LYS A 315 -4.95 23.06 -12.73
C LYS A 315 -5.16 24.43 -13.36
N ASP A 316 -5.79 24.48 -14.50
CA ASP A 316 -6.24 25.73 -15.12
C ASP A 316 -7.50 26.26 -14.38
N PRO A 317 -7.42 27.40 -13.70
CA PRO A 317 -8.55 27.94 -12.95
C PRO A 317 -9.76 28.31 -13.82
N ASN A 318 -9.55 28.43 -15.13
CA ASN A 318 -10.61 28.78 -16.09
C ASN A 318 -11.31 27.53 -16.68
N LYS A 319 -10.81 26.33 -16.38
CA LYS A 319 -11.42 25.08 -16.84
C LYS A 319 -12.22 24.41 -15.74
N PHE A 320 -13.49 24.18 -16.01
CA PHE A 320 -14.37 23.47 -15.08
C PHE A 320 -13.87 22.03 -14.85
N ARG A 321 -13.66 21.66 -13.59
CA ARG A 321 -13.17 20.34 -13.15
C ARG A 321 -11.73 20.00 -13.58
N ASP A 322 -10.90 20.98 -13.94
CA ASP A 322 -9.48 20.71 -14.12
C ASP A 322 -8.79 20.38 -12.78
N VAL A 323 -7.76 19.56 -12.83
CA VAL A 323 -7.00 19.08 -11.64
C VAL A 323 -5.51 19.25 -11.86
N ASP A 324 -4.78 19.36 -10.77
CA ASP A 324 -3.32 19.32 -10.82
C ASP A 324 -2.85 17.98 -11.38
N ARG A 325 -1.79 18.01 -12.18
CA ARG A 325 -1.20 16.84 -12.84
C ARG A 325 0.30 16.80 -12.71
N VAL A 326 0.83 15.60 -12.77
CA VAL A 326 2.25 15.36 -13.06
C VAL A 326 2.34 14.62 -14.38
N THR A 327 3.04 15.19 -15.35
CA THR A 327 3.20 14.64 -16.70
C THR A 327 4.64 14.17 -16.92
N THR A 328 4.81 13.15 -17.76
CA THR A 328 6.13 12.63 -18.14
C THR A 328 6.02 11.80 -19.41
N ASP A 329 7.07 11.81 -20.20
CA ASP A 329 7.24 10.93 -21.38
C ASP A 329 7.97 9.63 -21.02
N ARG A 330 8.41 9.47 -19.75
CA ARG A 330 9.14 8.29 -19.31
C ARG A 330 8.24 7.06 -19.25
N PRO A 331 8.73 5.89 -19.71
CA PRO A 331 8.04 4.63 -19.52
C PRO A 331 7.86 4.31 -18.02
N ILE A 332 6.78 3.63 -17.68
CA ILE A 332 6.46 3.27 -16.29
C ILE A 332 7.57 2.46 -15.60
N ALA A 333 8.29 1.62 -16.35
CA ALA A 333 9.43 0.87 -15.81
C ALA A 333 10.62 1.77 -15.43
N GLU A 334 10.77 2.93 -16.08
CA GLU A 334 11.77 3.92 -15.69
C GLU A 334 11.33 4.67 -14.43
N ILE A 335 10.05 5.07 -14.36
CA ILE A 335 9.46 5.68 -13.17
C ILE A 335 9.66 4.78 -11.96
N ALA A 336 9.37 3.47 -12.11
CA ALA A 336 9.57 2.49 -11.05
C ALA A 336 11.03 2.43 -10.54
N ARG A 337 12.01 2.49 -11.44
CA ARG A 337 13.44 2.51 -11.09
C ARG A 337 13.91 3.80 -10.42
N MET A 338 13.13 4.88 -10.51
CA MET A 338 13.42 6.14 -9.82
C MET A 338 13.00 6.12 -8.34
N LEU A 339 12.23 5.11 -7.90
CA LEU A 339 11.87 4.94 -6.50
C LEU A 339 13.10 4.43 -5.73
N LYS A 340 13.83 5.35 -5.10
CA LYS A 340 15.06 5.11 -4.35
C LYS A 340 14.91 5.60 -2.91
N LYS A 341 15.79 5.12 -2.02
CA LYS A 341 15.75 5.55 -0.61
C LYS A 341 15.82 7.07 -0.49
N PHE A 342 15.13 7.56 0.51
CA PHE A 342 15.19 8.97 0.88
C PHE A 342 16.48 9.29 1.63
N PRO A 343 16.94 10.55 1.61
CA PRO A 343 18.04 10.99 2.46
C PRO A 343 17.66 10.80 3.93
N GLY A 344 18.69 10.72 4.80
CA GLY A 344 18.63 10.33 6.20
C GLY A 344 17.49 10.91 7.04
N SER A 345 17.43 10.51 8.31
CA SER A 345 16.41 10.91 9.27
C SER A 345 16.32 12.43 9.43
N ARG A 346 15.11 12.92 9.66
CA ARG A 346 14.82 14.32 10.05
C ARG A 346 14.58 14.44 11.54
N VAL A 347 14.25 13.34 12.20
CA VAL A 347 14.04 13.28 13.65
C VAL A 347 15.35 13.55 14.37
N ASP A 348 15.31 14.35 15.42
CA ASP A 348 16.45 14.57 16.32
C ASP A 348 16.50 13.40 17.32
N TRP A 349 17.26 12.38 16.99
CA TRP A 349 17.41 11.18 17.82
C TRP A 349 18.12 11.45 19.14
N ASP A 350 19.00 12.46 19.21
CA ASP A 350 19.64 12.87 20.46
C ASP A 350 18.63 13.42 21.45
N MET A 351 17.65 14.20 20.96
CA MET A 351 16.56 14.69 21.79
C MET A 351 15.60 13.59 22.26
N LEU A 352 15.43 12.53 21.47
CA LEU A 352 14.63 11.38 21.86
C LEU A 352 15.36 10.45 22.83
N GLY A 353 16.68 10.64 23.06
CA GLY A 353 17.47 9.81 23.96
C GLY A 353 17.64 8.37 23.47
N THR A 354 17.55 8.13 22.18
CA THR A 354 17.65 6.80 21.55
C THR A 354 18.38 6.90 20.22
N VAL A 355 18.79 5.77 19.69
CA VAL A 355 19.39 5.65 18.37
C VAL A 355 18.36 5.24 17.34
N GLU A 356 18.63 5.54 16.07
CA GLU A 356 17.78 5.12 14.97
C GLU A 356 17.56 3.60 15.00
N THR A 357 16.33 3.17 14.81
CA THR A 357 15.97 1.76 14.85
C THR A 357 16.61 0.99 13.69
N THR A 358 17.33 -0.06 14.01
CA THR A 358 17.86 -0.98 13.00
C THR A 358 16.73 -1.83 12.42
N PRO A 359 16.68 -2.01 11.09
CA PRO A 359 15.71 -2.89 10.47
C PRO A 359 15.77 -4.32 11.04
N ILE A 360 14.57 -4.93 11.17
CA ILE A 360 14.47 -6.32 11.60
C ILE A 360 15.04 -7.20 10.49
N THR A 361 15.96 -8.12 10.85
CA THR A 361 16.55 -9.07 9.91
C THR A 361 16.27 -10.49 10.36
N TYR A 362 16.02 -11.38 9.43
CA TYR A 362 15.78 -12.80 9.67
C TYR A 362 16.93 -13.64 9.10
N ARG A 363 17.26 -14.72 9.78
CA ARG A 363 18.27 -15.71 9.39
C ARG A 363 17.64 -17.08 9.23
N ASP A 364 18.32 -17.98 8.52
CA ASP A 364 17.86 -19.36 8.44
C ASP A 364 17.76 -19.96 9.85
N GLY A 365 16.63 -20.62 10.09
CA GLY A 365 16.25 -21.13 11.40
C GLY A 365 15.28 -20.25 12.19
N ASP A 366 15.21 -18.96 11.90
CA ASP A 366 14.21 -18.07 12.52
C ASP A 366 12.79 -18.49 12.15
N THR A 367 11.83 -18.17 13.02
CA THR A 367 10.43 -18.56 12.83
C THR A 367 9.50 -17.36 12.92
N ILE A 368 8.40 -17.42 12.16
CA ILE A 368 7.25 -16.51 12.29
C ILE A 368 5.96 -17.31 12.38
N THR A 369 4.92 -16.72 12.95
CA THR A 369 3.58 -17.29 12.93
C THR A 369 2.70 -16.53 11.93
N GLN A 370 2.08 -17.25 10.98
CA GLN A 370 1.18 -16.71 9.99
C GLN A 370 -0.07 -17.59 9.90
N ALA A 371 -1.26 -17.01 10.04
CA ALA A 371 -2.54 -17.72 10.01
C ALA A 371 -2.58 -18.99 10.92
N GLY A 372 -1.94 -18.93 12.09
CA GLY A 372 -1.87 -20.05 13.03
C GLY A 372 -0.84 -21.14 12.68
N GLN A 373 -0.10 -20.97 11.61
CA GLN A 373 1.01 -21.85 11.22
C GLN A 373 2.36 -21.21 11.58
N THR A 374 3.32 -22.04 11.99
CA THR A 374 4.69 -21.60 12.18
C THR A 374 5.47 -21.86 10.91
N LEU A 375 6.03 -20.80 10.33
CA LEU A 375 6.92 -20.84 9.18
C LEU A 375 8.36 -20.67 9.68
N GLN A 376 9.30 -21.39 9.07
CA GLN A 376 10.73 -21.27 9.38
C GLN A 376 11.47 -20.74 8.16
N MET A 377 12.41 -19.83 8.37
CA MET A 377 13.31 -19.35 7.33
C MET A 377 14.29 -20.47 6.95
N GLN A 378 14.32 -20.78 5.65
CA GLN A 378 15.27 -21.73 5.07
C GLN A 378 15.74 -21.23 3.70
N ASP A 379 17.05 -21.11 3.50
CA ASP A 379 17.66 -20.59 2.27
C ASP A 379 17.07 -19.22 1.85
N GLY A 380 16.81 -18.36 2.84
CA GLY A 380 16.25 -17.03 2.64
C GLY A 380 14.75 -17.03 2.24
N ARG A 381 13.99 -18.08 2.54
CA ARG A 381 12.55 -18.23 2.26
C ARG A 381 11.78 -18.67 3.50
N TRP A 382 10.53 -18.22 3.60
CA TRP A 382 9.58 -18.73 4.58
C TRP A 382 8.90 -19.98 4.11
#